data_3b222445b1464a7a4c5a481a62092483
#
_entry.id   3b222445b1464a7a4c5a481a62092483
#
_cell.length_a   1.000
_cell.length_b   1.000
_cell.length_c   1.000
_cell.angle_alpha   90.00
_cell.angle_beta   90.00
_cell.angle_gamma   90.00
#
_symmetry.space_group_name_H-M   'P 1'
#
loop_
_entity.id
_entity.type
_entity.pdbx_description
1 polymer ?
#
loop_
_entity_poly.entity_id
_entity_poly.type
_entity_poly.pdbx_seq_one_letter_code
_entity_poly.pdbx_strand_id
1 'polypeptide(L)'
;LLIVLFSAAALTLSPSEQHTRFIWDSEATILLGSGAFAVSLIYVNYAYSGWNAATYISGELAAPHRSLPWVLGVSTAVVAALYCLLNFVFLSVAPMEAMVGKVEVGVIAAEFAFGPRLGTFMGLLLALLLISTISAMILAGPRVLHRIGQDYPRFAPLARENRDGIPVTAILLQSGTALAFLWTASFEQILVFSGATMALNTFATVLGLFIL
;
A
#
# COMPACT_ATOMS: atom_id res chain seq x y z
N LEU A 1 13.27 10.19 0.33
CA LEU A 1 13.72 11.57 0.50
C LEU A 1 12.55 12.53 0.69
N LEU A 2 11.56 12.57 -0.21
CA LEU A 2 10.38 13.47 -0.12
C LEU A 2 9.63 13.35 1.19
N ILE A 3 9.36 12.14 1.68
CA ILE A 3 8.69 11.90 2.97
C ILE A 3 9.47 12.54 4.11
N VAL A 4 10.78 12.35 4.17
CA VAL A 4 11.63 12.90 5.23
C VAL A 4 11.68 14.42 5.16
N LEU A 5 11.80 14.99 3.97
CA LEU A 5 11.79 16.45 3.78
C LEU A 5 10.44 17.05 4.16
N PHE A 6 9.33 16.44 3.74
CA PHE A 6 7.99 16.86 4.13
C PHE A 6 7.81 16.81 5.66
N SER A 7 8.20 15.70 6.28
CA SER A 7 8.09 15.51 7.73
C SER A 7 8.91 16.55 8.50
N ALA A 8 10.15 16.77 8.10
CA ALA A 8 11.01 17.78 8.72
C ALA A 8 10.43 19.19 8.56
N ALA A 9 9.99 19.56 7.35
CA ALA A 9 9.39 20.86 7.09
C ALA A 9 8.07 21.05 7.85
N ALA A 10 7.21 20.04 7.89
CA ALA A 10 5.94 20.10 8.60
C ALA A 10 6.12 20.28 10.11
N LEU A 11 7.07 19.58 10.72
CA LEU A 11 7.36 19.70 12.14
C LEU A 11 8.04 21.02 12.53
N THR A 12 8.80 21.63 11.60
CA THR A 12 9.55 22.87 11.90
C THR A 12 8.80 24.14 11.52
N LEU A 13 7.96 24.10 10.49
CA LEU A 13 7.30 25.29 9.91
C LEU A 13 5.80 25.36 10.23
N SER A 14 5.21 24.27 10.74
CA SER A 14 3.78 24.28 11.07
C SER A 14 3.49 25.19 12.25
N PRO A 15 2.51 26.10 12.13
CA PRO A 15 2.07 26.94 13.24
C PRO A 15 1.22 26.19 14.27
N SER A 16 0.88 24.94 14.05
CA SER A 16 -0.05 24.20 14.91
C SER A 16 0.67 23.53 16.08
N GLU A 17 0.34 23.98 17.29
CA GLU A 17 0.74 23.36 18.55
C GLU A 17 -0.25 22.23 18.94
N GLN A 18 -0.53 21.31 18.04
CA GLN A 18 -1.34 20.15 18.42
C GLN A 18 -0.48 19.19 19.24
N HIS A 19 -0.65 19.21 20.55
CA HIS A 19 -0.04 18.25 21.45
C HIS A 19 -0.79 16.91 21.38
N THR A 20 -0.34 15.99 20.55
CA THR A 20 -0.79 14.60 20.57
C THR A 20 -0.42 13.98 21.92
N ARG A 21 -1.41 13.77 22.79
CA ARG A 21 -1.23 13.05 24.05
C ARG A 21 -1.57 11.58 23.82
N PHE A 22 -0.56 10.73 23.84
CA PHE A 22 -0.75 9.28 23.89
C PHE A 22 -1.10 8.87 25.32
N ILE A 23 -2.39 8.82 25.64
CA ILE A 23 -2.88 8.37 26.95
C ILE A 23 -3.44 6.98 26.77
N TRP A 24 -2.87 6.03 27.50
CA TRP A 24 -3.41 4.67 27.57
C TRP A 24 -4.46 4.63 28.69
N ASP A 25 -5.72 4.63 28.31
CA ASP A 25 -6.85 4.57 29.23
C ASP A 25 -7.70 3.31 29.01
N SER A 26 -8.78 3.18 29.82
CA SER A 26 -9.70 2.05 29.69
C SER A 26 -10.46 2.03 28.35
N GLU A 27 -10.69 3.18 27.73
CA GLU A 27 -11.36 3.28 26.42
C GLU A 27 -10.47 2.71 25.33
N ALA A 28 -9.16 2.99 25.36
CA ALA A 28 -8.18 2.42 24.43
C ALA A 28 -8.17 0.87 24.51
N THR A 29 -8.31 0.30 25.70
CA THR A 29 -8.37 -1.15 25.88
C THR A 29 -9.64 -1.76 25.29
N ILE A 30 -10.79 -1.08 25.43
CA ILE A 30 -12.06 -1.52 24.84
C ILE A 30 -11.99 -1.44 23.31
N LEU A 31 -11.35 -0.39 22.78
CA LEU A 31 -11.18 -0.19 21.34
C LEU A 31 -10.38 -1.33 20.69
N LEU A 32 -9.38 -1.88 21.36
CA LEU A 32 -8.58 -3.02 20.86
C LEU A 32 -9.43 -4.29 20.62
N GLY A 33 -10.53 -4.47 21.35
CA GLY A 33 -11.48 -5.57 21.15
C GLY A 33 -12.59 -5.27 20.14
N SER A 34 -12.59 -4.09 19.53
CA SER A 34 -13.67 -3.64 18.65
C SER A 34 -13.51 -4.08 17.20
N GLY A 35 -14.63 -4.15 16.47
CA GLY A 35 -14.60 -4.37 15.01
C GLY A 35 -13.89 -3.25 14.25
N ALA A 36 -13.91 -2.01 14.76
CA ALA A 36 -13.19 -0.90 14.17
C ALA A 36 -11.66 -1.11 14.20
N PHE A 37 -11.13 -1.65 15.29
CA PHE A 37 -9.72 -2.02 15.37
C PHE A 37 -9.35 -3.15 14.39
N ALA A 38 -10.22 -4.16 14.25
CA ALA A 38 -9.99 -5.23 13.28
C ALA A 38 -9.95 -4.70 11.83
N VAL A 39 -10.82 -3.76 11.46
CA VAL A 39 -10.79 -3.09 10.15
C VAL A 39 -9.51 -2.27 9.99
N SER A 40 -9.08 -1.55 11.02
CA SER A 40 -7.82 -0.80 10.99
C SER A 40 -6.61 -1.71 10.76
N LEU A 41 -6.60 -2.91 11.34
CA LEU A 41 -5.56 -3.92 11.08
C LEU A 41 -5.56 -4.40 9.62
N ILE A 42 -6.72 -4.49 8.97
CA ILE A 42 -6.79 -4.81 7.53
C ILE A 42 -6.11 -3.70 6.72
N TYR A 43 -6.35 -2.43 7.03
CA TYR A 43 -5.69 -1.30 6.36
C TYR A 43 -4.18 -1.32 6.56
N VAL A 44 -3.71 -1.56 7.79
CA VAL A 44 -2.29 -1.69 8.09
C VAL A 44 -1.68 -2.86 7.32
N ASN A 45 -2.30 -4.03 7.34
CA ASN A 45 -1.84 -5.20 6.59
C ASN A 45 -1.75 -4.91 5.09
N TYR A 46 -2.75 -4.24 4.53
CA TYR A 46 -2.74 -3.84 3.12
C TYR A 46 -1.58 -2.90 2.80
N ALA A 47 -1.33 -1.89 3.65
CA ALA A 47 -0.23 -0.94 3.46
C ALA A 47 1.16 -1.62 3.46
N TYR A 48 1.30 -2.73 4.18
CA TYR A 48 2.53 -3.53 4.23
C TYR A 48 2.60 -4.68 3.22
N SER A 49 1.59 -4.89 2.39
CA SER A 49 1.53 -6.06 1.48
C SER A 49 2.47 -5.99 0.26
N GLY A 50 3.07 -4.83 -0.01
CA GLY A 50 3.91 -4.59 -1.20
C GLY A 50 5.18 -5.44 -1.30
N TRP A 51 5.63 -6.09 -0.23
CA TRP A 51 6.80 -6.97 -0.23
C TRP A 51 6.66 -8.17 -1.20
N ASN A 52 5.43 -8.61 -1.48
CA ASN A 52 5.14 -9.70 -2.41
C ASN A 52 5.71 -9.43 -3.81
N ALA A 53 5.74 -8.17 -4.26
CA ALA A 53 6.28 -7.81 -5.57
C ALA A 53 7.76 -8.21 -5.73
N ALA A 54 8.55 -8.17 -4.67
CA ALA A 54 9.95 -8.59 -4.69
C ALA A 54 10.11 -10.10 -4.91
N THR A 55 9.13 -10.91 -4.47
CA THR A 55 9.16 -12.36 -4.68
C THR A 55 8.87 -12.73 -6.14
N TYR A 56 8.10 -11.92 -6.86
CA TYR A 56 7.75 -12.17 -8.26
C TYR A 56 8.95 -12.02 -9.21
N ILE A 57 9.94 -11.24 -8.82
CA ILE A 57 11.19 -11.03 -9.59
C ILE A 57 12.36 -11.83 -9.02
N SER A 58 12.13 -12.72 -8.07
CA SER A 58 13.19 -13.51 -7.42
C SER A 58 14.03 -14.33 -8.40
N GLY A 59 13.45 -14.79 -9.50
CA GLY A 59 14.15 -15.53 -10.56
C GLY A 59 15.17 -14.69 -11.35
N GLU A 60 15.11 -13.36 -11.26
CA GLU A 60 16.05 -12.45 -11.92
C GLU A 60 17.26 -12.10 -11.02
N LEU A 61 17.25 -12.55 -9.76
CA LEU A 61 18.32 -12.27 -8.79
C LEU A 61 19.45 -13.30 -8.87
N ALA A 62 20.70 -12.84 -8.85
CA ALA A 62 21.88 -13.71 -8.92
C ALA A 62 22.03 -14.63 -7.69
N ALA A 63 21.58 -14.22 -6.50
CA ALA A 63 21.66 -14.99 -5.25
C ALA A 63 20.43 -14.75 -4.38
N PRO A 64 19.22 -15.25 -4.78
CA PRO A 64 17.96 -14.89 -4.13
C PRO A 64 17.90 -15.33 -2.66
N HIS A 65 18.46 -16.49 -2.32
CA HIS A 65 18.46 -17.04 -0.95
C HIS A 65 19.18 -16.15 0.08
N ARG A 66 20.17 -15.37 -0.34
CA ARG A 66 20.91 -14.45 0.54
C ARG A 66 20.39 -13.03 0.49
N SER A 67 20.11 -12.53 -0.71
CA SER A 67 19.73 -11.13 -0.90
C SER A 67 18.27 -10.86 -0.53
N LEU A 68 17.35 -11.78 -0.83
CA LEU A 68 15.93 -11.55 -0.62
C LEU A 68 15.56 -11.32 0.87
N PRO A 69 15.98 -12.16 1.84
CA PRO A 69 15.66 -11.94 3.25
C PRO A 69 16.21 -10.60 3.77
N TRP A 70 17.42 -10.22 3.37
CA TRP A 70 18.03 -8.95 3.76
C TRP A 70 17.27 -7.75 3.19
N VAL A 71 17.01 -7.77 1.88
CA VAL A 71 16.27 -6.69 1.19
C VAL A 71 14.87 -6.56 1.80
N LEU A 72 14.15 -7.67 2.00
CA LEU A 72 12.81 -7.64 2.59
C LEU A 72 12.85 -7.13 4.04
N GLY A 73 13.77 -7.60 4.86
CA GLY A 73 13.89 -7.17 6.25
C GLY A 73 14.21 -5.69 6.38
N VAL A 74 15.24 -5.22 5.68
CA VAL A 74 15.65 -3.81 5.73
C VAL A 74 14.59 -2.90 5.15
N SER A 75 14.03 -3.24 3.97
CA SER A 75 12.99 -2.40 3.35
C SER A 75 11.73 -2.32 4.19
N THR A 76 11.28 -3.41 4.80
CA THR A 76 10.14 -3.41 5.70
C THR A 76 10.39 -2.55 6.93
N ALA A 77 11.58 -2.64 7.54
CA ALA A 77 11.95 -1.81 8.69
C ALA A 77 11.98 -0.31 8.33
N VAL A 78 12.55 0.04 7.19
CA VAL A 78 12.58 1.43 6.68
C VAL A 78 11.17 1.94 6.41
N VAL A 79 10.32 1.15 5.74
CA VAL A 79 8.93 1.52 5.46
C VAL A 79 8.15 1.69 6.74
N ALA A 80 8.31 0.79 7.72
CA ALA A 80 7.67 0.92 9.03
C ALA A 80 8.06 2.21 9.75
N ALA A 81 9.35 2.54 9.77
CA ALA A 81 9.83 3.79 10.36
C ALA A 81 9.24 5.03 9.65
N LEU A 82 9.19 5.02 8.32
CA LEU A 82 8.59 6.10 7.53
C LEU A 82 7.08 6.22 7.77
N TYR A 83 6.35 5.13 7.89
CA TYR A 83 4.92 5.15 8.20
C TYR A 83 4.65 5.69 9.60
N CYS A 84 5.42 5.25 10.60
CA CYS A 84 5.32 5.81 11.94
C CYS A 84 5.61 7.32 11.95
N LEU A 85 6.65 7.75 11.24
CA LEU A 85 7.00 9.17 11.11
C LEU A 85 5.87 9.96 10.46
N LEU A 86 5.32 9.49 9.33
CA LEU A 86 4.22 10.17 8.63
C LEU A 86 2.97 10.28 9.49
N ASN A 87 2.57 9.19 10.16
CA ASN A 87 1.40 9.21 11.03
C ASN A 87 1.61 10.18 12.21
N PHE A 88 2.80 10.20 12.80
CA PHE A 88 3.15 11.16 13.84
C PHE A 88 3.03 12.59 13.33
N VAL A 89 3.57 12.90 12.14
CA VAL A 89 3.48 14.23 11.53
C VAL A 89 2.04 14.62 11.26
N PHE A 90 1.24 13.75 10.64
CA PHE A 90 -0.16 14.03 10.33
C PHE A 90 -0.96 14.38 11.59
N LEU A 91 -0.81 13.58 12.66
CA LEU A 91 -1.48 13.82 13.94
C LEU A 91 -0.97 15.07 14.68
N SER A 92 0.28 15.47 14.42
CA SER A 92 0.86 16.67 15.04
C SER A 92 0.45 17.97 14.34
N VAL A 93 0.11 17.90 13.05
CA VAL A 93 -0.10 19.08 12.19
C VAL A 93 -1.58 19.36 11.94
N ALA A 94 -2.41 18.32 11.78
CA ALA A 94 -3.82 18.47 11.43
C ALA A 94 -4.73 17.87 12.50
N PRO A 95 -5.90 18.51 12.79
CA PRO A 95 -6.86 17.94 13.72
C PRO A 95 -7.47 16.64 13.18
N MET A 96 -7.69 15.68 14.08
CA MET A 96 -8.22 14.36 13.75
C MET A 96 -9.55 14.46 12.98
N GLU A 97 -10.42 15.41 13.38
CA GLU A 97 -11.75 15.62 12.80
C GLU A 97 -11.68 15.99 11.31
N ALA A 98 -10.61 16.67 10.89
CA ALA A 98 -10.40 17.05 9.49
C ALA A 98 -9.95 15.85 8.64
N MET A 99 -9.34 14.85 9.24
CA MET A 99 -8.76 13.68 8.55
C MET A 99 -9.69 12.47 8.53
N VAL A 100 -10.59 12.33 9.51
CA VAL A 100 -11.50 11.17 9.63
C VAL A 100 -12.36 11.05 8.38
N GLY A 101 -12.38 9.85 7.78
CA GLY A 101 -13.16 9.54 6.58
C GLY A 101 -12.62 10.16 5.29
N LYS A 102 -11.44 10.79 5.31
CA LYS A 102 -10.80 11.35 4.12
C LYS A 102 -9.72 10.43 3.58
N VAL A 103 -9.64 10.37 2.25
CA VAL A 103 -8.61 9.60 1.55
C VAL A 103 -7.31 10.39 1.44
N GLU A 104 -7.42 11.71 1.26
CA GLU A 104 -6.31 12.61 0.97
C GLU A 104 -5.64 13.18 2.23
N VAL A 105 -5.40 12.36 3.23
CA VAL A 105 -4.82 12.78 4.53
C VAL A 105 -3.52 13.57 4.37
N GLY A 106 -2.65 13.17 3.42
CA GLY A 106 -1.40 13.87 3.13
C GLY A 106 -1.60 15.28 2.57
N VAL A 107 -2.65 15.51 1.77
CA VAL A 107 -3.01 16.84 1.25
C VAL A 107 -3.52 17.71 2.39
N ILE A 108 -4.43 17.18 3.21
CA ILE A 108 -4.99 17.89 4.37
C ILE A 108 -3.87 18.30 5.33
N ALA A 109 -2.96 17.39 5.68
CA ALA A 109 -1.83 17.71 6.53
C ALA A 109 -0.93 18.81 5.93
N ALA A 110 -0.70 18.78 4.60
CA ALA A 110 0.06 19.82 3.92
C ALA A 110 -0.67 21.18 3.90
N GLU A 111 -2.00 21.20 3.80
CA GLU A 111 -2.80 22.42 3.88
C GLU A 111 -2.72 23.06 5.27
N PHE A 112 -2.80 22.25 6.32
CA PHE A 112 -2.66 22.74 7.70
C PHE A 112 -1.23 23.20 8.01
N ALA A 113 -0.21 22.50 7.50
CA ALA A 113 1.20 22.86 7.74
C ALA A 113 1.66 24.10 6.97
N PHE A 114 1.27 24.22 5.71
CA PHE A 114 1.89 25.15 4.75
C PHE A 114 0.88 26.04 4.03
N GLY A 115 -0.41 25.84 4.28
CA GLY A 115 -1.50 26.56 3.63
C GLY A 115 -1.99 25.92 2.30
N PRO A 116 -3.12 26.43 1.75
CA PRO A 116 -3.86 25.77 0.66
C PRO A 116 -3.04 25.59 -0.63
N ARG A 117 -2.16 26.55 -0.95
CA ARG A 117 -1.35 26.48 -2.19
C ARG A 117 -0.37 25.31 -2.17
N LEU A 118 0.29 25.07 -1.03
CA LEU A 118 1.22 23.96 -0.88
C LEU A 118 0.47 22.63 -0.68
N GLY A 119 -0.74 22.63 -0.11
CA GLY A 119 -1.64 21.47 -0.12
C GLY A 119 -2.00 21.02 -1.53
N THR A 120 -2.40 21.95 -2.40
CA THR A 120 -2.67 21.66 -3.82
C THR A 120 -1.42 21.11 -4.55
N PHE A 121 -0.26 21.69 -4.30
CA PHE A 121 1.00 21.18 -4.86
C PHE A 121 1.33 19.76 -4.38
N MET A 122 1.10 19.48 -3.09
CA MET A 122 1.23 18.13 -2.54
C MET A 122 0.27 17.14 -3.22
N GLY A 123 -0.98 17.53 -3.45
CA GLY A 123 -1.95 16.71 -4.18
C GLY A 123 -1.46 16.36 -5.58
N LEU A 124 -0.90 17.32 -6.32
CA LEU A 124 -0.30 17.09 -7.64
C LEU A 124 0.89 16.12 -7.57
N LEU A 125 1.78 16.31 -6.59
CA LEU A 125 2.90 15.39 -6.35
C LEU A 125 2.43 13.96 -6.08
N LEU A 126 1.45 13.79 -5.21
CA LEU A 126 0.87 12.48 -4.90
C LEU A 126 0.23 11.85 -6.15
N ALA A 127 -0.50 12.63 -6.97
CA ALA A 127 -1.05 12.14 -8.22
C ALA A 127 0.03 11.62 -9.18
N LEU A 128 1.13 12.34 -9.33
CA LEU A 128 2.27 11.91 -10.15
C LEU A 128 2.95 10.63 -9.61
N LEU A 129 3.08 10.51 -8.28
CA LEU A 129 3.60 9.30 -7.65
C LEU A 129 2.67 8.10 -7.85
N LEU A 130 1.35 8.31 -7.85
CA LEU A 130 0.37 7.26 -8.14
C LEU A 130 0.49 6.74 -9.58
N ILE A 131 0.74 7.61 -10.56
CA ILE A 131 1.00 7.19 -11.95
C ILE A 131 2.20 6.24 -12.01
N SER A 132 3.29 6.57 -11.30
CA SER A 132 4.47 5.71 -11.21
C SER A 132 4.15 4.35 -10.59
N THR A 133 3.36 4.34 -9.50
CA THR A 133 2.93 3.12 -8.82
C THR A 133 2.06 2.24 -9.73
N ILE A 134 1.11 2.83 -10.45
CA ILE A 134 0.26 2.12 -11.42
C ILE A 134 1.12 1.47 -12.51
N SER A 135 2.11 2.20 -13.04
CA SER A 135 3.03 1.68 -14.05
C SER A 135 3.80 0.46 -13.55
N ALA A 136 4.29 0.50 -12.31
CA ALA A 136 4.98 -0.64 -11.68
C ALA A 136 4.05 -1.85 -11.51
N MET A 137 2.79 -1.63 -11.13
CA MET A 137 1.80 -2.70 -10.94
C MET A 137 1.35 -3.32 -12.26
N ILE A 138 1.25 -2.54 -13.34
CA ILE A 138 0.99 -3.05 -14.70
C ILE A 138 2.15 -3.93 -15.19
N LEU A 139 3.36 -3.69 -14.73
CA LEU A 139 4.52 -4.52 -15.07
C LEU A 139 4.58 -5.82 -14.25
N ALA A 140 4.34 -5.73 -12.95
CA ALA A 140 4.50 -6.85 -12.02
C ALA A 140 3.31 -7.82 -12.00
N GLY A 141 2.08 -7.30 -11.98
CA GLY A 141 0.86 -8.10 -11.81
C GLY A 141 0.62 -9.14 -12.90
N PRO A 142 0.74 -8.80 -14.20
CA PRO A 142 0.51 -9.75 -15.29
C PRO A 142 1.48 -10.92 -15.30
N ARG A 143 2.67 -10.80 -14.71
CA ARG A 143 3.63 -11.90 -14.59
C ARG A 143 3.09 -13.07 -13.78
N VAL A 144 2.33 -12.78 -12.73
CA VAL A 144 1.66 -13.82 -11.92
C VAL A 144 0.57 -14.53 -12.73
N LEU A 145 -0.28 -13.76 -13.42
CA LEU A 145 -1.33 -14.30 -14.28
C LEU A 145 -0.74 -15.14 -15.43
N HIS A 146 0.36 -14.66 -16.01
CA HIS A 146 1.09 -15.39 -17.06
C HIS A 146 1.61 -16.72 -16.51
N ARG A 147 2.20 -16.75 -15.32
CA ARG A 147 2.68 -17.98 -14.68
C ARG A 147 1.55 -18.98 -14.41
N ILE A 148 0.41 -18.47 -13.90
CA ILE A 148 -0.79 -19.30 -13.74
C ILE A 148 -1.23 -19.92 -15.07
N GLY A 149 -1.15 -19.16 -16.17
CA GLY A 149 -1.45 -19.65 -17.52
C GLY A 149 -0.50 -20.75 -18.00
N GLN A 150 0.76 -20.71 -17.56
CA GLN A 150 1.76 -21.76 -17.85
C GLN A 150 1.52 -23.03 -17.03
N ASP A 151 1.20 -22.87 -15.74
CA ASP A 151 1.08 -24.00 -14.82
C ASP A 151 -0.27 -24.74 -14.96
N TYR A 152 -1.34 -24.05 -15.43
CA TYR A 152 -2.68 -24.61 -15.53
C TYR A 152 -3.24 -24.55 -16.96
N PRO A 153 -3.45 -25.68 -17.65
CA PRO A 153 -3.92 -25.71 -19.03
C PRO A 153 -5.24 -24.97 -19.28
N ARG A 154 -6.12 -24.92 -18.28
CA ARG A 154 -7.39 -24.19 -18.35
C ARG A 154 -7.19 -22.67 -18.53
N PHE A 155 -6.08 -22.14 -18.06
CA PHE A 155 -5.71 -20.73 -18.12
C PHE A 155 -4.63 -20.42 -19.17
N ALA A 156 -4.33 -21.36 -20.06
CA ALA A 156 -3.34 -21.24 -21.13
C ALA A 156 -3.43 -19.93 -21.96
N PRO A 157 -4.61 -19.33 -22.20
CA PRO A 157 -4.67 -18.02 -22.87
C PRO A 157 -3.91 -16.89 -22.16
N LEU A 158 -3.75 -16.97 -20.83
CA LEU A 158 -2.99 -15.97 -20.04
C LEU A 158 -1.47 -16.10 -20.25
N ALA A 159 -1.00 -17.27 -20.69
CA ALA A 159 0.40 -17.52 -21.01
C ALA A 159 0.81 -17.04 -22.40
N ARG A 160 -0.12 -16.48 -23.19
CA ARG A 160 0.20 -15.98 -24.53
C ARG A 160 0.97 -14.68 -24.47
N GLU A 161 2.12 -14.67 -25.11
CA GLU A 161 2.98 -13.50 -25.29
C GLU A 161 2.87 -12.97 -26.72
N ASN A 162 3.10 -11.68 -26.88
CA ASN A 162 3.30 -11.08 -28.19
C ASN A 162 4.74 -11.38 -28.69
N ARG A 163 5.11 -10.80 -29.86
CA ARG A 163 6.46 -10.96 -30.45
C ARG A 163 7.60 -10.44 -29.55
N ASP A 164 7.27 -9.54 -28.61
CA ASP A 164 8.23 -8.89 -27.71
C ASP A 164 8.25 -9.55 -26.30
N GLY A 165 7.61 -10.72 -26.13
CA GLY A 165 7.56 -11.43 -24.86
C GLY A 165 6.62 -10.79 -23.82
N ILE A 166 5.66 -9.98 -24.26
CA ILE A 166 4.72 -9.28 -23.36
C ILE A 166 3.42 -10.07 -23.24
N PRO A 167 2.94 -10.40 -22.02
CA PRO A 167 1.71 -11.17 -21.81
C PRO A 167 0.46 -10.29 -21.94
N VAL A 168 0.12 -9.88 -23.16
CA VAL A 168 -0.96 -8.92 -23.46
C VAL A 168 -2.30 -9.37 -22.89
N THR A 169 -2.64 -10.65 -22.98
CA THR A 169 -3.92 -11.18 -22.46
C THR A 169 -4.01 -11.01 -20.94
N ALA A 170 -2.93 -11.26 -20.22
CA ALA A 170 -2.86 -11.07 -18.77
C ALA A 170 -2.99 -9.59 -18.40
N ILE A 171 -2.34 -8.68 -19.13
CA ILE A 171 -2.46 -7.23 -18.95
C ILE A 171 -3.89 -6.75 -19.17
N LEU A 172 -4.53 -7.18 -20.25
CA LEU A 172 -5.91 -6.81 -20.56
C LEU A 172 -6.89 -7.32 -19.51
N LEU A 173 -6.72 -8.54 -19.02
CA LEU A 173 -7.55 -9.08 -17.94
C LEU A 173 -7.38 -8.27 -16.65
N GLN A 174 -6.16 -7.98 -16.23
CA GLN A 174 -5.88 -7.17 -15.05
C GLN A 174 -6.47 -5.78 -15.18
N SER A 175 -6.23 -5.10 -16.29
CA SER A 175 -6.72 -3.74 -16.52
C SER A 175 -8.24 -3.69 -16.60
N GLY A 176 -8.87 -4.65 -17.27
CA GLY A 176 -10.32 -4.78 -17.34
C GLY A 176 -10.96 -5.01 -15.96
N THR A 177 -10.35 -5.86 -15.14
CA THR A 177 -10.78 -6.10 -13.76
C THR A 177 -10.65 -4.83 -12.92
N ALA A 178 -9.53 -4.11 -13.03
CA ALA A 178 -9.32 -2.85 -12.31
C ALA A 178 -10.35 -1.79 -12.70
N LEU A 179 -10.67 -1.64 -13.99
CA LEU A 179 -11.70 -0.74 -14.47
C LEU A 179 -13.10 -1.13 -13.99
N ALA A 180 -13.40 -2.43 -13.96
CA ALA A 180 -14.67 -2.92 -13.43
C ALA A 180 -14.84 -2.55 -11.94
N PHE A 181 -13.81 -2.73 -11.13
CA PHE A 181 -13.82 -2.30 -9.72
C PHE A 181 -14.00 -0.79 -9.58
N LEU A 182 -13.29 0.01 -10.39
CA LEU A 182 -13.42 1.46 -10.38
C LEU A 182 -14.85 1.96 -10.66
N TRP A 183 -15.61 1.24 -11.49
CA TRP A 183 -16.98 1.64 -11.83
C TRP A 183 -18.05 1.08 -10.88
N THR A 184 -17.74 0.00 -10.17
CA THR A 184 -18.76 -0.75 -9.38
C THR A 184 -18.61 -0.60 -7.88
N ALA A 185 -17.44 -0.16 -7.38
CA ALA A 185 -17.14 -0.13 -5.96
C ALA A 185 -16.52 1.20 -5.52
N SER A 186 -16.75 1.59 -4.26
CA SER A 186 -16.05 2.72 -3.65
C SER A 186 -14.59 2.37 -3.32
N PHE A 187 -13.76 3.39 -3.13
CA PHE A 187 -12.35 3.20 -2.73
C PHE A 187 -12.23 2.35 -1.46
N GLU A 188 -13.04 2.64 -0.46
CA GLU A 188 -13.03 1.91 0.83
C GLU A 188 -13.40 0.43 0.64
N GLN A 189 -14.43 0.14 -0.17
CA GLN A 189 -14.84 -1.23 -0.47
C GLN A 189 -13.73 -2.01 -1.18
N ILE A 190 -13.06 -1.39 -2.15
CA ILE A 190 -11.92 -2.00 -2.86
C ILE A 190 -10.78 -2.28 -1.88
N LEU A 191 -10.48 -1.35 -0.99
CA LEU A 191 -9.38 -1.45 -0.04
C LEU A 191 -9.64 -2.56 1.00
N VAL A 192 -10.83 -2.62 1.58
CA VAL A 192 -11.22 -3.68 2.53
C VAL A 192 -11.23 -5.05 1.85
N PHE A 193 -11.83 -5.16 0.67
CA PHE A 193 -11.87 -6.41 -0.09
C PHE A 193 -10.47 -6.90 -0.44
N SER A 194 -9.64 -6.02 -0.97
CA SER A 194 -8.26 -6.36 -1.37
C SER A 194 -7.41 -6.73 -0.16
N GLY A 195 -7.50 -5.97 0.93
CA GLY A 195 -6.78 -6.22 2.18
C GLY A 195 -7.17 -7.54 2.82
N ALA A 196 -8.48 -7.84 2.90
CA ALA A 196 -8.96 -9.11 3.42
C ALA A 196 -8.52 -10.31 2.55
N THR A 197 -8.59 -10.15 1.21
CA THR A 197 -8.14 -11.17 0.27
C THR A 197 -6.64 -11.43 0.40
N MET A 198 -5.82 -10.39 0.53
CA MET A 198 -4.38 -10.52 0.74
C MET A 198 -4.03 -11.18 2.07
N ALA A 199 -4.73 -10.81 3.15
CA ALA A 199 -4.55 -11.44 4.46
C ALA A 199 -4.89 -12.93 4.41
N LEU A 200 -6.01 -13.31 3.76
CA LEU A 200 -6.40 -14.70 3.57
C LEU A 200 -5.37 -15.47 2.74
N ASN A 201 -4.89 -14.89 1.65
CA ASN A 201 -3.86 -15.49 0.80
C ASN A 201 -2.55 -15.72 1.57
N THR A 202 -2.11 -14.73 2.35
CA THR A 202 -0.92 -14.85 3.21
C THR A 202 -1.11 -15.95 4.26
N PHE A 203 -2.27 -15.98 4.91
CA PHE A 203 -2.61 -17.03 5.87
C PHE A 203 -2.58 -18.42 5.22
N ALA A 204 -3.20 -18.60 4.06
CA ALA A 204 -3.22 -19.86 3.33
C ALA A 204 -1.79 -20.30 2.91
N THR A 205 -0.95 -19.35 2.48
CA THR A 205 0.45 -19.61 2.12
C THR A 205 1.26 -20.10 3.32
N VAL A 206 1.13 -19.42 4.46
CA VAL A 206 1.81 -19.83 5.71
C VAL A 206 1.30 -21.19 6.17
N LEU A 207 -0.01 -21.42 6.13
CA LEU A 207 -0.59 -22.71 6.49
C LEU A 207 -0.04 -23.85 5.60
N GLY A 208 0.05 -23.60 4.28
CA GLY A 208 0.60 -24.55 3.32
C GLY A 208 2.05 -24.94 3.62
N LEU A 209 2.85 -24.01 4.16
CA LEU A 209 4.23 -24.28 4.55
C LEU A 209 4.35 -25.31 5.70
N PHE A 210 3.35 -25.40 6.58
CA PHE A 210 3.34 -26.37 7.68
C PHE A 210 2.79 -27.73 7.28
N ILE A 211 2.19 -27.84 6.08
CA ILE A 211 1.60 -29.09 5.58
C ILE A 211 2.58 -29.83 4.63
N LEU A 212 3.49 -29.09 4.01
CA LEU A 212 4.55 -29.60 3.13
C LEU A 212 5.77 -30.07 3.93
#